data_a6aae2c4771e784703ce905cffd8c21f
#
_entry.id   a6aae2c4771e784703ce905cffd8c21f
#
_cell.length_a   1.000
_cell.length_b   1.000
_cell.length_c   1.000
_cell.angle_alpha   90.00
_cell.angle_beta   90.00
_cell.angle_gamma   90.00
#
_symmetry.space_group_name_H-M   'P 1'
#
loop_
_entity.id
_entity.type
_entity.pdbx_description
1 polymer ?
#
loop_
_entity_poly.entity_id
_entity_poly.type
_entity_poly.pdbx_seq_one_letter_code
_entity_poly.pdbx_strand_id
1 'polypeptide(L)'
;YEPIPRFPGPNPGTVYTPPQPPPVVVAPPPAPPVYQPHPPVYQPQPPVYQPQPPVYQPPVVVYQPPQPATPPPMDPGRFAGMLSRMQRAAFADAKMGIVQDEVTSGNYFTCEQIAQLMRTSPFGDDQVKLGSTLYSRAVDPQNFSTLTSVLTFESDRQKLRRAVGR
;
A
#
# COMPACT_ATOMS: atom_id res chain seq x y z
N TYR A 1 26.94 21.02 -53.67
CA TYR A 1 25.68 20.38 -54.12
C TYR A 1 26.05 19.06 -54.79
N GLU A 2 25.93 17.95 -54.11
CA GLU A 2 26.06 16.60 -54.71
C GLU A 2 24.69 16.18 -55.23
N PRO A 3 24.62 15.62 -56.47
CA PRO A 3 23.37 15.16 -57.05
C PRO A 3 22.96 13.81 -56.43
N ILE A 4 21.72 13.70 -56.01
CA ILE A 4 21.10 12.50 -55.49
C ILE A 4 21.03 11.42 -56.59
N PRO A 5 21.51 10.16 -56.36
CA PRO A 5 21.41 9.07 -57.32
C PRO A 5 19.96 8.67 -57.56
N ARG A 6 19.53 8.70 -58.83
CA ARG A 6 18.24 8.17 -59.28
C ARG A 6 18.32 6.66 -59.30
N PHE A 7 17.49 6.01 -58.50
CA PHE A 7 17.24 4.58 -58.59
C PHE A 7 16.39 4.27 -59.86
N PRO A 8 16.74 3.25 -60.64
CA PRO A 8 15.91 2.81 -61.74
C PRO A 8 14.61 2.21 -61.21
N GLY A 9 13.48 2.67 -61.76
CA GLY A 9 12.15 2.16 -61.43
C GLY A 9 11.94 0.70 -61.84
N PRO A 10 10.95 0.02 -61.24
CA PRO A 10 10.72 -1.38 -61.52
C PRO A 10 10.28 -1.59 -62.98
N ASN A 11 10.85 -2.62 -63.63
CA ASN A 11 10.63 -3.00 -64.98
C ASN A 11 9.18 -3.54 -65.13
N PRO A 12 8.32 -2.99 -66.02
CA PRO A 12 6.96 -3.53 -66.22
C PRO A 12 7.01 -4.77 -67.14
N GLY A 13 7.01 -5.96 -66.54
CA GLY A 13 6.94 -7.16 -67.36
C GLY A 13 7.16 -8.51 -66.66
N THR A 14 7.41 -8.57 -65.37
CA THR A 14 7.49 -9.84 -64.65
C THR A 14 6.17 -10.18 -63.99
N VAL A 15 5.39 -11.05 -64.64
CA VAL A 15 4.21 -11.67 -64.03
C VAL A 15 4.74 -12.66 -62.97
N TYR A 16 4.55 -12.31 -61.72
CA TYR A 16 4.88 -13.20 -60.60
C TYR A 16 3.81 -14.27 -60.47
N THR A 17 4.12 -15.50 -60.91
CA THR A 17 3.30 -16.69 -60.65
C THR A 17 3.69 -17.24 -59.28
N PRO A 18 2.82 -17.20 -58.26
CA PRO A 18 3.17 -17.80 -56.99
C PRO A 18 3.31 -19.30 -57.10
N PRO A 19 4.29 -19.93 -56.43
CA PRO A 19 4.47 -21.37 -56.43
C PRO A 19 3.23 -22.06 -55.85
N GLN A 20 2.70 -23.05 -56.58
CA GLN A 20 1.60 -23.87 -56.08
C GLN A 20 2.04 -24.67 -54.85
N PRO A 21 1.22 -24.71 -53.79
CA PRO A 21 1.51 -25.54 -52.64
C PRO A 21 1.51 -27.03 -53.05
N PRO A 22 2.40 -27.84 -52.44
CA PRO A 22 2.45 -29.28 -52.73
C PRO A 22 1.11 -29.96 -52.38
N PRO A 23 0.71 -31.03 -53.08
CA PRO A 23 -0.50 -31.76 -52.79
C PRO A 23 -0.48 -32.29 -51.35
N VAL A 24 -1.54 -31.95 -50.61
CA VAL A 24 -1.74 -32.47 -49.26
C VAL A 24 -2.13 -33.96 -49.41
N VAL A 25 -1.23 -34.84 -49.01
CA VAL A 25 -1.52 -36.26 -48.86
C VAL A 25 -2.37 -36.42 -47.58
N VAL A 26 -3.68 -36.57 -47.77
CA VAL A 26 -4.58 -36.88 -46.68
C VAL A 26 -4.39 -38.33 -46.29
N ALA A 27 -3.80 -38.57 -45.15
CA ALA A 27 -3.70 -39.92 -44.59
C ALA A 27 -5.12 -40.45 -44.27
N PRO A 28 -5.36 -41.77 -44.54
CA PRO A 28 -6.67 -42.34 -44.21
C PRO A 28 -6.94 -42.26 -42.68
N PRO A 29 -8.20 -42.08 -42.29
CA PRO A 29 -8.53 -41.97 -40.88
C PRO A 29 -8.16 -43.27 -40.14
N PRO A 30 -7.64 -43.17 -38.91
CA PRO A 30 -7.32 -44.34 -38.09
C PRO A 30 -8.58 -45.16 -37.85
N ALA A 31 -8.44 -46.50 -37.90
CA ALA A 31 -9.49 -47.43 -37.64
C ALA A 31 -10.10 -47.20 -36.21
N PRO A 32 -11.41 -47.35 -36.06
CA PRO A 32 -12.02 -47.13 -34.75
C PRO A 32 -11.47 -48.16 -33.74
N PRO A 33 -11.24 -47.72 -32.48
CA PRO A 33 -10.72 -48.62 -31.44
C PRO A 33 -11.69 -49.80 -31.21
N VAL A 34 -11.14 -50.98 -31.26
CA VAL A 34 -11.86 -52.22 -30.93
C VAL A 34 -12.08 -52.20 -29.40
N TYR A 35 -13.32 -51.99 -28.98
CA TYR A 35 -13.70 -52.09 -27.59
C TYR A 35 -13.60 -53.55 -27.12
N GLN A 36 -12.55 -53.89 -26.39
CA GLN A 36 -12.52 -55.09 -25.57
C GLN A 36 -13.24 -54.81 -24.26
N PRO A 37 -14.28 -55.56 -23.91
CA PRO A 37 -14.93 -55.44 -22.61
C PRO A 37 -13.92 -55.79 -21.54
N HIS A 38 -13.56 -54.82 -20.73
CA HIS A 38 -12.74 -55.04 -19.53
C HIS A 38 -13.57 -55.84 -18.51
N PRO A 39 -12.97 -56.78 -17.81
CA PRO A 39 -13.65 -57.46 -16.69
C PRO A 39 -14.00 -56.38 -15.63
N PRO A 40 -15.12 -56.59 -14.88
CA PRO A 40 -15.55 -55.62 -13.87
C PRO A 40 -14.43 -55.39 -12.85
N VAL A 41 -13.93 -54.17 -12.85
CA VAL A 41 -12.98 -53.69 -11.84
C VAL A 41 -13.77 -53.54 -10.55
N TYR A 42 -13.45 -54.38 -9.58
CA TYR A 42 -13.95 -54.25 -8.22
C TYR A 42 -13.39 -52.96 -7.66
N GLN A 43 -14.21 -51.93 -7.63
CA GLN A 43 -13.88 -50.68 -6.93
C GLN A 43 -14.00 -50.96 -5.44
N PRO A 44 -12.91 -50.86 -4.66
CA PRO A 44 -13.02 -50.85 -3.21
C PRO A 44 -13.91 -49.66 -2.80
N GLN A 45 -14.92 -49.94 -2.00
CA GLN A 45 -15.77 -48.88 -1.46
C GLN A 45 -14.89 -47.83 -0.75
N PRO A 46 -15.11 -46.54 -0.94
CA PRO A 46 -14.39 -45.53 -0.22
C PRO A 46 -14.59 -45.73 1.28
N PRO A 47 -13.55 -45.51 2.11
CA PRO A 47 -13.67 -45.66 3.55
C PRO A 47 -14.81 -44.76 4.04
N VAL A 48 -15.74 -45.39 4.78
CA VAL A 48 -16.82 -44.69 5.45
C VAL A 48 -16.18 -43.76 6.49
N TYR A 49 -16.15 -42.48 6.19
CA TYR A 49 -15.72 -41.46 7.15
C TYR A 49 -16.76 -41.45 8.29
N GLN A 50 -16.42 -42.06 9.42
CA GLN A 50 -17.13 -41.81 10.66
C GLN A 50 -16.77 -40.37 11.10
N PRO A 51 -17.73 -39.45 11.22
CA PRO A 51 -17.46 -38.14 11.78
C PRO A 51 -16.94 -38.31 13.20
N GLN A 52 -15.69 -37.87 13.42
CA GLN A 52 -15.16 -37.83 14.78
C GLN A 52 -16.03 -36.89 15.61
N PRO A 53 -16.37 -37.22 16.84
CA PRO A 53 -17.11 -36.33 17.71
C PRO A 53 -16.33 -35.01 17.84
N PRO A 54 -17.02 -33.85 17.90
CA PRO A 54 -16.37 -32.56 18.02
C PRO A 54 -15.45 -32.57 19.24
N VAL A 55 -14.16 -32.42 19.00
CA VAL A 55 -13.16 -32.24 20.06
C VAL A 55 -13.44 -30.85 20.65
N TYR A 56 -13.99 -30.84 21.87
CA TYR A 56 -14.18 -29.63 22.65
C TYR A 56 -12.80 -29.10 23.02
N GLN A 57 -12.28 -28.17 22.24
CA GLN A 57 -11.11 -27.40 22.62
C GLN A 57 -11.59 -26.31 23.60
N PRO A 58 -11.14 -26.34 24.86
CA PRO A 58 -11.43 -25.25 25.77
C PRO A 58 -10.87 -23.94 25.15
N PRO A 59 -11.56 -22.78 25.33
CA PRO A 59 -11.05 -21.54 24.82
C PRO A 59 -9.63 -21.31 25.35
N VAL A 60 -8.67 -21.18 24.43
CA VAL A 60 -7.30 -20.80 24.79
C VAL A 60 -7.38 -19.39 25.32
N VAL A 61 -7.34 -19.21 26.63
CA VAL A 61 -7.17 -17.91 27.27
C VAL A 61 -5.74 -17.48 26.92
N VAL A 62 -5.60 -16.71 25.85
CA VAL A 62 -4.33 -16.06 25.53
C VAL A 62 -4.07 -15.03 26.63
N TYR A 63 -3.20 -15.40 27.58
CA TYR A 63 -2.72 -14.45 28.57
C TYR A 63 -1.88 -13.40 27.83
N GLN A 64 -2.50 -12.29 27.42
CA GLN A 64 -1.76 -11.12 26.98
C GLN A 64 -1.15 -10.49 28.25
N PRO A 65 0.19 -10.42 28.35
CA PRO A 65 0.79 -9.64 29.43
C PRO A 65 0.24 -8.20 29.35
N PRO A 66 -0.04 -7.54 30.51
CA PRO A 66 -0.52 -6.18 30.49
C PRO A 66 0.44 -5.32 29.69
N GLN A 67 -0.01 -4.85 28.54
CA GLN A 67 0.74 -3.87 27.76
C GLN A 67 0.85 -2.61 28.63
N PRO A 68 2.03 -1.97 28.73
CA PRO A 68 2.16 -0.71 29.43
C PRO A 68 1.09 0.22 28.90
N ALA A 69 0.25 0.73 29.80
CA ALA A 69 -0.90 1.56 29.44
C ALA A 69 -0.40 2.81 28.72
N THR A 70 -0.53 2.84 27.41
CA THR A 70 -0.23 4.02 26.61
C THR A 70 -1.25 5.10 27.04
N PRO A 71 -0.81 6.31 27.41
CA PRO A 71 -1.74 7.35 27.79
C PRO A 71 -2.76 7.61 26.66
N PRO A 72 -4.01 7.89 26.99
CA PRO A 72 -5.01 8.16 25.97
C PRO A 72 -4.66 9.42 25.16
N PRO A 73 -4.91 9.43 23.86
CA PRO A 73 -4.73 10.62 23.05
C PRO A 73 -5.73 11.71 23.46
N MET A 74 -5.45 12.95 23.05
CA MET A 74 -6.35 14.07 23.27
C MET A 74 -7.76 13.78 22.76
N ASP A 75 -8.75 14.09 23.62
CA ASP A 75 -10.17 13.96 23.29
C ASP A 75 -10.51 14.70 21.98
N PRO A 76 -11.36 14.12 21.10
CA PRO A 76 -11.71 14.74 19.82
C PRO A 76 -12.32 16.15 19.95
N GLY A 77 -13.11 16.43 20.98
CA GLY A 77 -13.70 17.75 21.19
C GLY A 77 -12.65 18.80 21.57
N ARG A 78 -11.74 18.45 22.48
CA ARG A 78 -10.60 19.31 22.84
C ARG A 78 -9.68 19.52 21.65
N PHE A 79 -9.41 18.46 20.88
CA PHE A 79 -8.59 18.54 19.67
C PHE A 79 -9.21 19.48 18.64
N ALA A 80 -10.51 19.40 18.38
CA ALA A 80 -11.21 20.31 17.47
C ALA A 80 -11.09 21.78 17.94
N GLY A 81 -11.18 22.01 19.25
CA GLY A 81 -10.96 23.35 19.83
C GLY A 81 -9.54 23.86 19.61
N MET A 82 -8.52 23.01 19.82
CA MET A 82 -7.11 23.33 19.53
C MET A 82 -6.89 23.61 18.04
N LEU A 83 -7.39 22.76 17.17
CA LEU A 83 -7.28 22.92 15.71
C LEU A 83 -7.89 24.25 15.25
N SER A 84 -9.06 24.61 15.76
CA SER A 84 -9.71 25.90 15.47
C SER A 84 -8.88 27.11 15.95
N ARG A 85 -8.21 27.01 17.10
CA ARG A 85 -7.29 28.06 17.57
C ARG A 85 -6.07 28.17 16.66
N MET A 86 -5.49 27.02 16.25
CA MET A 86 -4.36 26.97 15.33
C MET A 86 -4.69 27.58 13.96
N GLN A 87 -5.89 27.32 13.43
CA GLN A 87 -6.34 27.86 12.13
C GLN A 87 -6.53 29.40 12.19
N ARG A 88 -6.98 29.93 13.32
CA ARG A 88 -7.18 31.37 13.53
C ARG A 88 -5.87 32.12 13.84
N ALA A 89 -4.86 31.41 14.32
CA ALA A 89 -3.55 32.00 14.58
C ALA A 89 -2.84 32.35 13.27
N ALA A 90 -2.58 33.64 13.04
CA ALA A 90 -1.99 34.14 11.80
C ALA A 90 -0.47 33.84 11.70
N PHE A 91 0.21 33.79 12.86
CA PHE A 91 1.67 33.70 12.92
C PHE A 91 2.14 32.33 13.45
N ALA A 92 3.29 31.88 12.97
CA ALA A 92 3.90 30.62 13.39
C ALA A 92 4.18 30.57 14.90
N ASP A 93 4.65 31.67 15.47
CA ASP A 93 4.94 31.76 16.91
C ASP A 93 3.67 31.62 17.77
N ALA A 94 2.55 32.20 17.33
CA ALA A 94 1.29 32.03 18.02
C ALA A 94 0.80 30.57 17.99
N LYS A 95 1.00 29.88 16.85
CA LYS A 95 0.70 28.44 16.72
C LYS A 95 1.61 27.62 17.62
N MET A 96 2.89 27.94 17.68
CA MET A 96 3.87 27.25 18.51
C MET A 96 3.52 27.44 20.00
N GLY A 97 3.07 28.63 20.42
CA GLY A 97 2.58 28.88 21.79
C GLY A 97 1.44 27.96 22.17
N ILE A 98 0.42 27.83 21.30
CA ILE A 98 -0.71 26.91 21.51
C ILE A 98 -0.24 25.47 21.70
N VAL A 99 0.73 25.04 20.87
CA VAL A 99 1.30 23.67 20.95
C VAL A 99 2.05 23.48 22.26
N GLN A 100 2.88 24.44 22.67
CA GLN A 100 3.63 24.35 23.92
C GLN A 100 2.72 24.30 25.15
N ASP A 101 1.65 25.08 25.18
CA ASP A 101 0.65 25.05 26.24
C ASP A 101 0.02 23.66 26.39
N GLU A 102 -0.36 23.04 25.28
CA GLU A 102 -0.98 21.70 25.29
C GLU A 102 0.02 20.60 25.67
N VAL A 103 1.26 20.70 25.21
CA VAL A 103 2.35 19.77 25.57
C VAL A 103 2.68 19.90 27.07
N THR A 104 2.77 21.13 27.58
CA THR A 104 3.03 21.40 29.02
C THR A 104 1.87 20.91 29.88
N SER A 105 0.64 21.00 29.39
CA SER A 105 -0.56 20.47 30.07
C SER A 105 -0.59 18.93 30.10
N GLY A 106 0.39 18.26 29.54
CA GLY A 106 0.50 16.81 29.58
C GLY A 106 -0.39 16.06 28.59
N ASN A 107 -0.91 16.75 27.58
CA ASN A 107 -1.73 16.12 26.55
C ASN A 107 -0.89 15.26 25.60
N TYR A 108 -1.49 14.16 25.12
CA TYR A 108 -0.93 13.23 24.16
C TYR A 108 -1.73 13.27 22.86
N PHE A 109 -1.08 12.91 21.74
CA PHE A 109 -1.66 13.04 20.40
C PHE A 109 -1.43 11.77 19.61
N THR A 110 -2.33 11.47 18.68
CA THR A 110 -2.03 10.51 17.61
C THR A 110 -1.21 11.17 16.50
N CYS A 111 -0.46 10.38 15.74
CA CYS A 111 0.25 10.90 14.56
C CYS A 111 -0.70 11.57 13.56
N GLU A 112 -1.96 11.09 13.43
CA GLU A 112 -2.96 11.75 12.60
C GLU A 112 -3.35 13.13 13.13
N GLN A 113 -3.56 13.27 14.42
CA GLN A 113 -3.83 14.59 15.06
C GLN A 113 -2.65 15.54 14.82
N ILE A 114 -1.42 15.08 15.01
CA ILE A 114 -0.22 15.88 14.75
C ILE A 114 -0.17 16.31 13.29
N ALA A 115 -0.41 15.40 12.34
CA ALA A 115 -0.44 15.70 10.91
C ALA A 115 -1.48 16.78 10.56
N GLN A 116 -2.66 16.74 11.18
CA GLN A 116 -3.69 17.78 10.99
C GLN A 116 -3.22 19.15 11.50
N LEU A 117 -2.54 19.21 12.65
CA LEU A 117 -1.98 20.43 13.17
C LEU A 117 -0.85 20.98 12.28
N MET A 118 0.02 20.12 11.76
CA MET A 118 1.07 20.51 10.80
C MET A 118 0.48 21.17 9.55
N ARG A 119 -0.64 20.64 9.02
CA ARG A 119 -1.32 21.20 7.83
C ARG A 119 -1.87 22.61 8.04
N THR A 120 -2.00 23.09 9.28
CA THR A 120 -2.41 24.48 9.57
C THR A 120 -1.33 25.51 9.20
N SER A 121 -0.10 25.09 9.03
CA SER A 121 1.03 25.95 8.62
C SER A 121 1.36 25.73 7.15
N PRO A 122 1.51 26.82 6.36
CA PRO A 122 1.81 26.74 4.93
C PRO A 122 3.30 26.45 4.63
N PHE A 123 4.19 26.67 5.60
CA PHE A 123 5.63 26.56 5.42
C PHE A 123 6.19 25.27 6.00
N GLY A 124 7.07 24.59 5.23
CA GLY A 124 7.65 23.31 5.62
C GLY A 124 8.47 23.38 6.91
N ASP A 125 9.23 24.44 7.12
CA ASP A 125 10.02 24.62 8.35
C ASP A 125 9.13 24.73 9.60
N ASP A 126 7.99 25.43 9.51
CA ASP A 126 7.01 25.51 10.60
C ASP A 126 6.33 24.16 10.84
N GLN A 127 6.00 23.43 9.76
CA GLN A 127 5.46 22.09 9.84
C GLN A 127 6.45 21.14 10.55
N VAL A 128 7.73 21.22 10.23
CA VAL A 128 8.79 20.43 10.88
C VAL A 128 8.88 20.76 12.37
N LYS A 129 8.87 22.06 12.74
CA LYS A 129 8.90 22.50 14.15
C LYS A 129 7.70 21.98 14.93
N LEU A 130 6.47 22.15 14.39
CA LEU A 130 5.24 21.65 15.00
C LEU A 130 5.28 20.14 15.15
N GLY A 131 5.62 19.42 14.09
CA GLY A 131 5.68 17.96 14.07
C GLY A 131 6.69 17.43 15.08
N SER A 132 7.91 17.97 15.13
CA SER A 132 8.96 17.51 16.07
C SER A 132 8.58 17.76 17.53
N THR A 133 8.00 18.92 17.85
CA THR A 133 7.57 19.26 19.21
C THR A 133 6.46 18.31 19.69
N LEU A 134 5.44 18.11 18.85
CA LEU A 134 4.29 17.26 19.20
C LEU A 134 4.63 15.77 19.21
N TYR A 135 5.59 15.32 18.39
CA TYR A 135 5.96 13.91 18.28
C TYR A 135 6.47 13.33 19.61
N SER A 136 7.09 14.16 20.47
CA SER A 136 7.49 13.75 21.82
C SER A 136 6.33 13.27 22.69
N ARG A 137 5.10 13.62 22.31
CA ARG A 137 3.84 13.24 22.96
C ARG A 137 2.96 12.33 22.10
N ALA A 138 3.54 11.70 21.06
CA ALA A 138 2.80 10.77 20.22
C ALA A 138 2.52 9.45 20.94
N VAL A 139 1.27 9.00 20.93
CA VAL A 139 0.85 7.70 21.50
C VAL A 139 1.06 6.54 20.55
N ASP A 140 1.21 6.82 19.26
CA ASP A 140 1.34 5.87 18.17
C ASP A 140 2.56 6.15 17.28
N PRO A 141 3.80 6.15 17.85
CA PRO A 141 5.01 6.55 17.13
C PRO A 141 5.34 5.66 15.92
N GLN A 142 4.76 4.47 15.82
CA GLN A 142 4.86 3.58 14.65
C GLN A 142 4.23 4.21 13.40
N ASN A 143 3.26 5.13 13.56
CA ASN A 143 2.56 5.82 12.48
C ASN A 143 3.29 7.10 12.00
N PHE A 144 4.59 7.22 12.25
CA PHE A 144 5.40 8.38 11.87
C PHE A 144 5.32 8.75 10.38
N SER A 145 5.08 7.77 9.50
CA SER A 145 4.90 7.99 8.07
C SER A 145 3.79 8.99 7.75
N THR A 146 2.75 9.07 8.60
CA THR A 146 1.65 10.03 8.47
C THR A 146 2.16 11.47 8.56
N LEU A 147 3.14 11.74 9.44
CA LEU A 147 3.74 13.07 9.57
C LEU A 147 4.57 13.44 8.33
N THR A 148 5.38 12.50 7.86
CA THR A 148 6.22 12.75 6.67
C THR A 148 5.41 12.95 5.40
N SER A 149 4.21 12.36 5.31
CA SER A 149 3.31 12.53 4.16
C SER A 149 2.72 13.95 4.04
N VAL A 150 2.71 14.73 5.13
CA VAL A 150 2.26 16.13 5.12
C VAL A 150 3.29 17.03 4.43
N LEU A 151 4.58 16.67 4.52
CA LEU A 151 5.67 17.48 4.01
C LEU A 151 5.86 17.27 2.50
N THR A 152 5.87 18.36 1.76
CA THR A 152 6.01 18.32 0.29
C THR A 152 7.44 17.97 -0.13
N PHE A 153 8.43 18.57 0.55
CA PHE A 153 9.83 18.44 0.16
C PHE A 153 10.57 17.37 0.96
N GLU A 154 11.42 16.60 0.28
CA GLU A 154 12.21 15.55 0.92
C GLU A 154 13.22 16.13 1.95
N SER A 155 13.73 17.34 1.70
CA SER A 155 14.58 18.06 2.67
C SER A 155 13.89 18.24 4.02
N ASP A 156 12.61 18.60 4.02
CA ASP A 156 11.84 18.81 5.25
C ASP A 156 11.49 17.50 5.95
N ARG A 157 11.22 16.44 5.17
CA ARG A 157 11.09 15.08 5.71
C ARG A 157 12.35 14.62 6.43
N GLN A 158 13.52 14.90 5.86
CA GLN A 158 14.81 14.59 6.48
C GLN A 158 15.08 15.44 7.73
N LYS A 159 14.73 16.73 7.71
CA LYS A 159 14.80 17.60 8.91
C LYS A 159 13.93 17.02 10.02
N LEU A 160 12.68 16.62 9.71
CA LEU A 160 11.78 16.05 10.69
C LEU A 160 12.34 14.74 11.26
N ARG A 161 12.82 13.82 10.43
CA ARG A 161 13.45 12.57 10.89
C ARG A 161 14.59 12.82 11.86
N ARG A 162 15.51 13.72 11.50
CA ARG A 162 16.63 14.09 12.38
C ARG A 162 16.17 14.71 13.70
N ALA A 163 15.16 15.58 13.65
CA ALA A 163 14.63 16.25 14.83
C ALA A 163 13.98 15.28 15.84
N VAL A 164 13.43 14.16 15.34
CA VAL A 164 12.80 13.13 16.19
C VAL A 164 13.68 11.90 16.45
N GLY A 165 14.95 11.92 16.02
CA GLY A 165 15.90 10.83 16.25
C GLY A 165 15.68 9.59 15.37
N ARG A 166 15.20 9.77 14.15
CA ARG A 166 14.93 8.69 13.17
C ARG A 166 15.73 8.84 11.88
#